data_24c40f8fac1520a2d58a626007f7c33f
#
_entry.id   24c40f8fac1520a2d58a626007f7c33f
#
_cell.length_a   1.000
_cell.length_b   1.000
_cell.length_c   1.000
_cell.angle_alpha   90.00
_cell.angle_beta   90.00
_cell.angle_gamma   90.00
#
_symmetry.space_group_name_H-M   'P 1'
#
loop_
_entity.id
_entity.type
_entity.pdbx_description
1 polymer ?
#
loop_
_entity_poly.entity_id
_entity_poly.type
_entity_poly.pdbx_seq_one_letter_code
_entity_poly.pdbx_strand_id
1 'polypeptide(L)'
;FRPEPGDEVVIGFINADPDIDGVTRKVPLFVRYEDKILPQLTIAALLDRLEVDKVELGPYRVILKNARFHPGIKDIVIPVDDEGCMMVNWHGPWSDTFKHIPYYLILQLQDVRQQMSQEDAQQTAGTQFLKKTESELMRKLRSLVNGKICIVGLTATGTHDLRPIPVQEDYPMVGTHSNVINTILTERFIVRQRMALRVFFLVLTALVIAFVSLLKLWKSLLLAIVYAGGYFGLSFYLFVKFGLWLDMVGPFWIVVFGLTAITSFRFFTEEREKLWIKSAFSHYLSHDVITELMDDPSRLKLGGERKSITVMFSDIRGFTSFSETRQPEEVVAMLNEVLSLQVNVIFQYNGTLDKFVGDEVMSFFGAPGNKHEKDHAIVAVRTALDIQARMEELRQKVTQDKRLAVQIGIGINTGDMVVGNMGSAQRMDYTVIGDNVNLGARLCAAAGKGEIIISESTYEMVAGQGNVEKLEPIMVKGKARPVSIYRVLGLKQV
;
A
#
# COMPACT_ATOMS: atom_id res chain seq x y z
N PHE A 1 31.45 41.31 -21.96
CA PHE A 1 31.77 41.16 -23.41
C PHE A 1 31.09 42.27 -24.20
N ARG A 2 31.80 42.98 -25.02
CA ARG A 2 31.30 43.96 -25.99
C ARG A 2 31.87 43.58 -27.34
N PRO A 3 31.05 43.36 -28.40
CA PRO A 3 31.59 43.17 -29.74
C PRO A 3 32.40 44.40 -30.12
N GLU A 4 33.56 44.21 -30.74
CA GLU A 4 34.31 45.36 -31.28
C GLU A 4 33.55 45.96 -32.45
N PRO A 5 33.37 47.29 -32.49
CA PRO A 5 32.71 47.93 -33.62
C PRO A 5 33.60 47.81 -34.87
N GLY A 6 33.11 47.08 -35.90
CA GLY A 6 33.78 46.98 -37.18
C GLY A 6 34.07 45.55 -37.67
N ASP A 7 33.83 44.50 -36.87
CA ASP A 7 33.94 43.12 -37.34
C ASP A 7 32.71 42.76 -38.22
N GLU A 8 32.93 42.62 -39.51
CA GLU A 8 31.91 42.19 -40.48
C GLU A 8 31.47 40.71 -40.25
N VAL A 9 32.25 39.94 -39.48
CA VAL A 9 31.99 38.51 -39.18
C VAL A 9 31.95 38.26 -37.69
N VAL A 10 30.79 37.86 -37.18
CA VAL A 10 30.58 37.46 -35.80
C VAL A 10 30.72 35.93 -35.68
N ILE A 11 31.65 35.49 -34.85
CA ILE A 11 31.93 34.07 -34.63
C ILE A 11 31.25 33.61 -33.34
N GLY A 12 30.66 32.42 -33.37
CA GLY A 12 30.10 31.75 -32.21
C GLY A 12 30.24 30.21 -32.30
N PHE A 13 30.18 29.52 -31.16
CA PHE A 13 30.16 28.07 -31.16
C PHE A 13 28.72 27.54 -31.38
N ILE A 14 28.61 26.26 -31.82
CA ILE A 14 27.31 25.65 -32.18
C ILE A 14 26.97 24.44 -31.32
N ASN A 15 27.81 24.07 -30.36
CA ASN A 15 27.64 22.86 -29.56
C ASN A 15 26.38 22.94 -28.67
N ALA A 16 25.63 21.85 -28.67
CA ALA A 16 24.53 21.61 -27.76
C ALA A 16 24.66 20.14 -27.26
N ASP A 17 25.02 19.99 -26.01
CA ASP A 17 25.23 18.67 -25.46
C ASP A 17 23.87 18.08 -25.01
N PRO A 18 23.59 16.80 -25.36
CA PRO A 18 22.36 16.15 -24.89
C PRO A 18 22.43 15.85 -23.39
N ASP A 19 21.27 15.73 -22.76
CA ASP A 19 21.14 15.21 -21.39
C ASP A 19 21.57 13.73 -21.33
N ILE A 20 21.61 13.13 -20.12
CA ILE A 20 22.03 11.73 -19.88
C ILE A 20 21.19 10.73 -20.69
N ASP A 21 19.94 11.05 -21.00
CA ASP A 21 19.03 10.24 -21.81
C ASP A 21 19.20 10.44 -23.33
N GLY A 22 20.18 11.21 -23.76
CA GLY A 22 20.46 11.52 -25.16
C GLY A 22 19.60 12.61 -25.77
N VAL A 23 18.64 13.20 -25.02
CA VAL A 23 17.71 14.21 -25.52
C VAL A 23 18.27 15.62 -25.29
N THR A 24 18.31 16.45 -26.32
CA THR A 24 18.77 17.84 -26.21
C THR A 24 17.64 18.74 -25.69
N ARG A 25 17.79 19.25 -24.47
CA ARG A 25 16.80 20.15 -23.83
C ARG A 25 17.34 21.53 -23.56
N LYS A 26 18.64 21.66 -23.41
CA LYS A 26 19.33 22.90 -23.03
C LYS A 26 20.50 23.21 -23.96
N VAL A 27 20.87 24.46 -23.99
CA VAL A 27 22.05 24.94 -24.77
C VAL A 27 22.87 25.85 -23.88
N PRO A 28 24.22 25.73 -23.90
CA PRO A 28 25.08 26.70 -23.27
C PRO A 28 25.04 28.02 -24.06
N LEU A 29 24.90 29.15 -23.37
CA LEU A 29 24.84 30.45 -24.01
C LEU A 29 26.24 31.05 -24.24
N PHE A 30 27.15 30.77 -23.30
CA PHE A 30 28.54 31.21 -23.34
C PHE A 30 29.45 30.10 -22.91
N VAL A 31 30.62 30.00 -23.52
CA VAL A 31 31.66 29.02 -23.16
C VAL A 31 32.96 29.78 -22.92
N ARG A 32 33.68 29.40 -21.89
CA ARG A 32 35.03 29.91 -21.66
C ARG A 32 36.04 29.03 -22.43
N TYR A 33 36.77 29.67 -23.32
CA TYR A 33 37.87 29.05 -24.07
C TYR A 33 39.14 29.86 -23.81
N GLU A 34 40.12 29.26 -23.17
CA GLU A 34 41.31 29.98 -22.64
C GLU A 34 40.90 31.20 -21.79
N ASP A 35 41.32 32.39 -22.13
CA ASP A 35 40.99 33.63 -21.43
C ASP A 35 39.81 34.43 -22.08
N LYS A 36 39.17 33.82 -23.10
CA LYS A 36 38.05 34.44 -23.81
C LYS A 36 36.73 33.78 -23.47
N ILE A 37 35.67 34.58 -23.44
CA ILE A 37 34.30 34.10 -23.36
C ILE A 37 33.71 34.18 -24.76
N LEU A 38 33.34 33.01 -25.30
CA LEU A 38 32.75 32.89 -26.63
C LEU A 38 31.24 32.73 -26.49
N PRO A 39 30.41 33.52 -27.20
CA PRO A 39 28.98 33.32 -27.25
C PRO A 39 28.62 32.13 -28.14
N GLN A 40 27.51 31.47 -27.86
CA GLN A 40 26.88 30.55 -28.81
C GLN A 40 26.44 31.33 -30.05
N LEU A 41 26.52 30.73 -31.25
CA LEU A 41 26.27 31.38 -32.54
C LEU A 41 24.96 32.16 -32.54
N THR A 42 23.89 31.63 -31.98
CA THR A 42 22.59 32.29 -31.89
C THR A 42 22.64 33.54 -31.01
N ILE A 43 23.37 33.45 -29.89
CA ILE A 43 23.57 34.62 -29.00
C ILE A 43 24.40 35.68 -29.71
N ALA A 44 25.48 35.30 -30.37
CA ALA A 44 26.30 36.22 -31.16
C ALA A 44 25.45 37.00 -32.17
N ALA A 45 24.62 36.30 -32.95
CA ALA A 45 23.71 36.94 -33.93
C ALA A 45 22.64 37.82 -33.23
N LEU A 46 22.16 37.46 -32.05
CA LEU A 46 21.20 38.28 -31.32
C LEU A 46 21.83 39.53 -30.69
N LEU A 47 23.06 39.41 -30.19
CA LEU A 47 23.78 40.57 -29.64
C LEU A 47 23.96 41.67 -30.69
N ASP A 48 24.35 41.29 -31.92
CA ASP A 48 24.47 42.19 -33.05
C ASP A 48 23.08 42.74 -33.46
N ARG A 49 22.12 41.89 -33.73
CA ARG A 49 20.77 42.28 -34.22
C ARG A 49 20.00 43.17 -33.24
N LEU A 50 20.19 42.99 -31.96
CA LEU A 50 19.52 43.74 -30.88
C LEU A 50 20.40 44.92 -30.38
N GLU A 51 21.53 45.15 -31.00
CA GLU A 51 22.49 46.19 -30.62
C GLU A 51 22.69 46.27 -29.11
N VAL A 52 23.04 45.13 -28.49
CA VAL A 52 23.16 44.99 -27.05
C VAL A 52 24.39 45.74 -26.53
N ASP A 53 24.21 46.66 -25.59
CA ASP A 53 25.32 47.46 -25.08
C ASP A 53 26.29 46.65 -24.21
N LYS A 54 25.78 45.74 -23.39
CA LYS A 54 26.57 44.95 -22.43
C LYS A 54 25.88 43.64 -22.09
N VAL A 55 26.66 42.57 -21.89
CA VAL A 55 26.19 41.28 -21.37
C VAL A 55 26.68 41.14 -19.95
N GLU A 56 25.78 40.86 -19.01
CA GLU A 56 26.10 40.55 -17.62
C GLU A 56 25.83 39.05 -17.34
N LEU A 57 26.89 38.34 -16.96
CA LEU A 57 26.81 36.92 -16.59
C LEU A 57 26.63 36.80 -15.09
N GLY A 58 25.53 36.24 -14.63
CA GLY A 58 25.24 35.95 -13.24
C GLY A 58 25.08 34.45 -13.00
N PRO A 59 25.03 33.98 -11.74
CA PRO A 59 25.05 32.56 -11.41
C PRO A 59 23.82 31.77 -11.93
N TYR A 60 22.70 32.42 -12.19
CA TYR A 60 21.48 31.75 -12.70
C TYR A 60 20.75 32.58 -13.74
N ARG A 61 21.43 33.56 -14.32
CA ARG A 61 20.86 34.44 -15.30
C ARG A 61 21.93 35.10 -16.17
N VAL A 62 21.61 35.30 -17.41
CA VAL A 62 22.34 36.16 -18.33
C VAL A 62 21.47 37.37 -18.63
N ILE A 63 22.01 38.58 -18.57
CA ILE A 63 21.27 39.81 -18.82
C ILE A 63 21.87 40.48 -20.03
N LEU A 64 21.04 40.66 -21.07
CA LEU A 64 21.36 41.47 -22.26
C LEU A 64 20.87 42.88 -21.97
N LYS A 65 21.80 43.80 -21.69
CA LYS A 65 21.49 45.18 -21.32
C LYS A 65 21.18 46.04 -22.52
N ASN A 66 20.14 46.87 -22.37
CA ASN A 66 19.72 47.85 -23.38
C ASN A 66 19.48 47.24 -24.78
N ALA A 67 18.95 46.00 -24.84
CA ALA A 67 18.62 45.36 -26.11
C ALA A 67 17.56 46.18 -26.86
N ARG A 68 17.83 46.52 -28.13
CA ARG A 68 16.91 47.30 -28.98
C ARG A 68 15.82 46.39 -29.55
N PHE A 69 14.66 46.43 -28.95
CA PHE A 69 13.44 45.80 -29.42
C PHE A 69 12.52 46.85 -30.03
N HIS A 70 12.10 46.67 -31.27
CA HIS A 70 11.11 47.58 -31.81
C HIS A 70 9.74 47.41 -31.11
N PRO A 71 9.15 48.45 -30.45
CA PRO A 71 9.46 49.87 -30.54
C PRO A 71 10.30 50.47 -29.38
N GLY A 72 11.08 49.70 -28.62
CA GLY A 72 11.78 50.23 -27.45
C GLY A 72 13.11 49.55 -27.10
N ILE A 73 13.71 50.01 -26.02
CA ILE A 73 14.95 49.42 -25.42
C ILE A 73 14.58 48.76 -24.11
N LYS A 74 15.03 47.56 -23.88
CA LYS A 74 14.82 46.84 -22.62
C LYS A 74 15.96 45.88 -22.31
N ASP A 75 16.09 45.54 -21.06
CA ASP A 75 16.94 44.44 -20.63
C ASP A 75 16.23 43.10 -20.87
N ILE A 76 16.92 42.11 -21.44
CA ILE A 76 16.43 40.75 -21.57
C ILE A 76 17.14 39.90 -20.50
N VAL A 77 16.36 39.31 -19.58
CA VAL A 77 16.88 38.43 -18.52
C VAL A 77 16.64 36.97 -18.92
N ILE A 78 17.71 36.29 -19.30
CA ILE A 78 17.69 34.91 -19.74
C ILE A 78 18.03 34.02 -18.53
N PRO A 79 17.10 33.16 -18.03
CA PRO A 79 17.41 32.23 -16.99
C PRO A 79 18.33 31.11 -17.50
N VAL A 80 19.34 30.78 -16.73
CA VAL A 80 20.28 29.69 -17.00
C VAL A 80 20.40 28.79 -15.75
N ASP A 81 20.86 27.56 -15.94
CA ASP A 81 21.23 26.66 -14.85
C ASP A 81 22.61 26.98 -14.27
N ASP A 82 23.09 26.16 -13.37
CA ASP A 82 24.41 26.28 -12.73
C ASP A 82 25.59 26.05 -13.69
N GLU A 83 25.34 25.43 -14.84
CA GLU A 83 26.28 25.25 -15.92
C GLU A 83 26.26 26.40 -16.97
N GLY A 84 25.38 27.40 -16.77
CA GLY A 84 25.19 28.51 -17.74
C GLY A 84 24.37 28.12 -18.96
N CYS A 85 23.62 27.02 -18.91
CA CYS A 85 22.76 26.53 -19.97
C CYS A 85 21.34 27.08 -19.86
N MET A 86 20.75 27.53 -20.97
CA MET A 86 19.36 27.91 -21.09
C MET A 86 18.52 26.70 -21.53
N MET A 87 17.38 26.44 -20.90
CA MET A 87 16.40 25.51 -21.44
C MET A 87 15.73 26.07 -22.68
N VAL A 88 15.72 25.27 -23.73
CA VAL A 88 15.10 25.64 -25.00
C VAL A 88 13.61 25.37 -24.95
N ASN A 89 12.79 26.35 -25.24
CA ASN A 89 11.36 26.18 -25.43
C ASN A 89 11.10 25.71 -26.88
N TRP A 90 11.03 24.37 -27.03
CA TRP A 90 10.82 23.74 -28.33
C TRP A 90 9.41 24.02 -28.83
N HIS A 91 9.30 24.72 -29.94
CA HIS A 91 8.02 25.21 -30.46
C HIS A 91 7.16 24.10 -31.10
N GLY A 92 7.79 23.01 -31.55
CA GLY A 92 7.12 21.86 -32.18
C GLY A 92 8.04 21.07 -33.10
N PRO A 93 7.48 20.11 -33.87
CA PRO A 93 8.20 19.33 -34.84
C PRO A 93 8.84 20.19 -35.95
N TRP A 94 9.91 19.69 -36.55
CA TRP A 94 10.64 20.42 -37.60
C TRP A 94 9.76 20.88 -38.78
N SER A 95 8.87 20.00 -39.26
CA SER A 95 8.00 20.26 -40.41
C SER A 95 7.06 21.45 -40.24
N ASP A 96 6.63 21.74 -39.00
CA ASP A 96 5.45 22.58 -38.74
C ASP A 96 5.80 23.92 -38.09
N THR A 97 7.05 24.10 -37.66
CA THR A 97 7.39 25.19 -36.74
C THR A 97 7.94 26.43 -37.39
N PHE A 98 8.81 26.29 -38.36
CA PHE A 98 9.47 27.41 -39.03
C PHE A 98 9.32 27.28 -40.54
N LYS A 99 9.41 28.41 -41.24
CA LYS A 99 9.32 28.39 -42.69
C LYS A 99 10.63 27.91 -43.31
N HIS A 100 10.59 26.77 -43.99
CA HIS A 100 11.73 26.21 -44.68
C HIS A 100 11.78 26.72 -46.10
N ILE A 101 12.97 27.17 -46.52
CA ILE A 101 13.25 27.66 -47.87
C ILE A 101 14.29 26.73 -48.48
N PRO A 102 13.95 25.98 -49.55
CA PRO A 102 14.92 25.09 -50.18
C PRO A 102 16.10 25.89 -50.74
N TYR A 103 17.34 25.49 -50.40
CA TYR A 103 18.57 26.19 -50.81
C TYR A 103 18.75 26.18 -52.30
N TYR A 104 18.16 25.25 -53.06
CA TYR A 104 18.25 25.21 -54.52
C TYR A 104 17.73 26.50 -55.17
N LEU A 105 16.83 27.26 -54.57
CA LEU A 105 16.37 28.56 -55.09
C LEU A 105 17.50 29.57 -55.14
N ILE A 106 18.44 29.52 -54.22
CA ILE A 106 19.64 30.37 -54.20
C ILE A 106 20.62 29.94 -55.30
N LEU A 107 20.81 28.59 -55.42
CA LEU A 107 21.64 28.03 -56.48
C LEU A 107 21.10 28.37 -57.87
N GLN A 108 19.80 28.26 -58.12
CA GLN A 108 19.16 28.63 -59.36
C GLN A 108 19.42 30.14 -59.71
N LEU A 109 19.33 31.00 -58.69
CA LEU A 109 19.64 32.43 -58.92
C LEU A 109 21.10 32.63 -59.28
N GLN A 110 22.02 31.90 -58.66
CA GLN A 110 23.43 31.92 -58.94
C GLN A 110 23.73 31.43 -60.37
N ASP A 111 23.11 30.29 -60.77
CA ASP A 111 23.25 29.72 -62.10
C ASP A 111 22.76 30.72 -63.18
N VAL A 112 21.58 31.33 -62.98
CA VAL A 112 21.05 32.35 -63.90
C VAL A 112 22.01 33.54 -64.01
N ARG A 113 22.60 34.02 -62.94
CA ARG A 113 23.60 35.08 -62.91
C ARG A 113 24.89 34.70 -63.64
N GLN A 114 25.35 33.47 -63.43
CA GLN A 114 26.52 32.97 -64.12
C GLN A 114 26.31 32.83 -65.61
N GLN A 115 25.14 32.34 -66.05
CA GLN A 115 24.76 32.30 -67.46
C GLN A 115 24.68 33.74 -68.12
N MET A 116 24.09 34.65 -67.36
CA MET A 116 24.03 36.05 -67.79
C MET A 116 25.43 36.66 -67.96
N SER A 117 26.38 36.43 -67.09
CA SER A 117 27.75 36.93 -67.19
C SER A 117 28.53 36.35 -68.39
N GLN A 118 28.14 35.15 -68.83
CA GLN A 118 28.74 34.50 -70.02
C GLN A 118 28.09 35.00 -71.31
N GLU A 119 26.82 35.39 -71.33
CA GLU A 119 26.05 35.81 -72.45
C GLU A 119 26.05 37.34 -72.67
N ASP A 120 26.48 38.14 -71.68
CA ASP A 120 26.43 39.64 -71.77
C ASP A 120 27.26 40.25 -72.91
N ALA A 121 28.02 39.42 -73.68
CA ALA A 121 28.73 39.80 -74.86
C ALA A 121 27.85 39.91 -76.18
N GLN A 122 26.61 39.35 -76.12
CA GLN A 122 25.67 39.33 -77.22
C GLN A 122 24.25 39.69 -76.78
N GLN A 123 23.68 40.79 -77.19
CA GLN A 123 22.26 41.14 -76.92
C GLN A 123 21.31 40.20 -77.68
N THR A 124 21.12 39.03 -77.23
CA THR A 124 20.26 38.00 -77.80
C THR A 124 18.93 37.89 -77.02
N ALA A 125 17.88 37.28 -77.57
CA ALA A 125 16.61 36.99 -76.93
C ALA A 125 16.80 36.15 -75.64
N GLY A 126 17.87 35.38 -75.57
CA GLY A 126 18.28 34.62 -74.36
C GLY A 126 18.60 35.49 -73.14
N THR A 127 19.33 36.59 -73.36
CA THR A 127 19.70 37.55 -72.29
C THR A 127 18.46 38.24 -71.71
N GLN A 128 17.42 38.52 -72.47
CA GLN A 128 16.14 39.09 -71.99
C GLN A 128 15.38 38.06 -71.13
N PHE A 129 15.34 36.79 -71.52
CA PHE A 129 14.72 35.72 -70.76
C PHE A 129 15.43 35.53 -69.44
N LEU A 130 16.75 35.45 -69.39
CA LEU A 130 17.53 35.32 -68.19
C LEU A 130 17.32 36.51 -67.23
N LYS A 131 17.29 37.77 -67.69
CA LYS A 131 16.98 38.94 -66.85
C LYS A 131 15.58 38.89 -66.26
N LYS A 132 14.59 38.37 -66.97
CA LYS A 132 13.24 38.21 -66.49
C LYS A 132 13.22 37.14 -65.43
N THR A 133 13.86 36.00 -65.64
CA THR A 133 13.96 34.89 -64.68
C THR A 133 14.68 35.31 -63.40
N GLU A 134 15.80 36.05 -63.49
CA GLU A 134 16.49 36.61 -62.34
C GLU A 134 15.58 37.53 -61.52
N SER A 135 14.87 38.45 -62.18
CA SER A 135 13.99 39.40 -61.51
C SER A 135 12.82 38.67 -60.75
N GLU A 136 12.28 37.60 -61.33
CA GLU A 136 11.23 36.79 -60.72
C GLU A 136 11.76 36.01 -59.51
N LEU A 137 12.92 35.38 -59.64
CA LEU A 137 13.59 34.68 -58.53
C LEU A 137 13.96 35.63 -57.40
N MET A 138 14.54 36.75 -57.68
CA MET A 138 14.87 37.80 -56.72
C MET A 138 13.64 38.34 -56.01
N ARG A 139 12.53 38.60 -56.73
CA ARG A 139 11.28 39.02 -56.12
C ARG A 139 10.73 37.96 -55.18
N LYS A 140 10.77 36.68 -55.57
CA LYS A 140 10.37 35.54 -54.76
C LYS A 140 11.23 35.41 -53.50
N LEU A 141 12.55 35.42 -53.64
CA LEU A 141 13.48 35.33 -52.50
C LEU A 141 13.31 36.54 -51.57
N ARG A 142 13.23 37.75 -52.05
CA ARG A 142 12.99 38.96 -51.25
C ARG A 142 11.70 38.83 -50.42
N SER A 143 10.62 38.30 -50.98
CA SER A 143 9.36 38.11 -50.26
C SER A 143 9.47 37.06 -49.17
N LEU A 144 10.41 36.13 -49.30
CA LEU A 144 10.62 35.05 -48.35
C LEU A 144 11.55 35.46 -47.19
N VAL A 145 12.58 36.28 -47.46
CA VAL A 145 13.67 36.56 -46.48
C VAL A 145 13.65 37.98 -45.93
N ASN A 146 13.00 38.94 -46.61
CA ASN A 146 13.05 40.33 -46.19
C ASN A 146 12.49 40.55 -44.79
N GLY A 147 13.27 41.21 -43.92
CA GLY A 147 12.91 41.48 -42.53
C GLY A 147 12.91 40.25 -41.62
N LYS A 148 13.50 39.13 -42.03
CA LYS A 148 13.56 37.89 -41.28
C LYS A 148 15.00 37.50 -40.96
N ILE A 149 15.18 36.78 -39.85
CA ILE A 149 16.42 36.08 -39.53
C ILE A 149 16.40 34.76 -40.30
N CYS A 150 17.39 34.55 -41.15
CA CYS A 150 17.53 33.33 -41.93
C CYS A 150 18.74 32.52 -41.42
N ILE A 151 18.53 31.23 -41.19
CA ILE A 151 19.58 30.31 -40.75
C ILE A 151 19.78 29.31 -41.88
N VAL A 152 21.04 29.13 -42.30
CA VAL A 152 21.44 28.17 -43.34
C VAL A 152 22.09 26.97 -42.62
N GLY A 153 21.62 25.78 -42.89
CA GLY A 153 22.20 24.56 -42.33
C GLY A 153 21.79 23.29 -43.08
N LEU A 154 22.44 22.22 -42.75
CA LEU A 154 22.16 20.90 -43.32
C LEU A 154 20.93 20.29 -42.67
N THR A 155 20.02 19.78 -43.51
CA THR A 155 18.76 19.15 -43.05
C THR A 155 18.52 17.78 -43.70
N ALA A 156 19.45 17.29 -44.52
CA ALA A 156 19.30 16.05 -45.25
C ALA A 156 19.41 14.84 -44.31
N THR A 157 18.53 13.86 -44.51
CA THR A 157 18.62 12.55 -43.87
C THR A 157 19.95 11.89 -44.21
N GLY A 158 20.70 11.43 -43.21
CA GLY A 158 22.04 10.88 -43.38
C GLY A 158 23.19 11.84 -43.05
N THR A 159 22.91 13.09 -42.72
CA THR A 159 23.88 13.97 -42.06
C THR A 159 23.95 13.64 -40.57
N HIS A 160 25.15 13.74 -39.97
CA HIS A 160 25.35 13.48 -38.54
C HIS A 160 24.75 14.55 -37.60
N ASP A 161 23.97 15.49 -38.13
CA ASP A 161 23.44 16.64 -37.41
C ASP A 161 21.96 16.51 -37.03
N LEU A 162 21.47 15.27 -36.91
CA LEU A 162 20.16 14.91 -36.34
C LEU A 162 20.30 14.47 -34.92
N ARG A 163 19.53 15.02 -33.99
CA ARG A 163 19.53 14.64 -32.57
C ARG A 163 18.13 14.62 -32.00
N PRO A 164 17.84 13.77 -31.02
CA PRO A 164 16.57 13.77 -30.33
C PRO A 164 16.38 15.05 -29.50
N ILE A 165 15.17 15.59 -29.60
CA ILE A 165 14.67 16.69 -28.79
C ILE A 165 13.35 16.25 -28.11
N PRO A 166 12.80 16.98 -27.12
CA PRO A 166 11.59 16.56 -26.40
C PRO A 166 10.34 16.29 -27.25
N VAL A 167 10.29 16.85 -28.48
CA VAL A 167 9.11 16.74 -29.34
C VAL A 167 9.36 15.91 -30.61
N GLN A 168 10.61 15.52 -30.90
CA GLN A 168 10.98 14.77 -32.12
C GLN A 168 12.32 14.05 -31.93
N GLU A 169 12.43 12.79 -32.38
CA GLU A 169 13.67 12.00 -32.26
C GLU A 169 14.73 12.43 -33.24
N ASP A 170 14.38 12.62 -34.53
CA ASP A 170 15.29 13.02 -35.61
C ASP A 170 15.11 14.51 -35.94
N TYR A 171 15.57 15.39 -35.06
CA TYR A 171 15.44 16.83 -35.26
C TYR A 171 16.73 17.42 -35.83
N PRO A 172 16.68 18.17 -36.94
CA PRO A 172 17.85 18.85 -37.48
C PRO A 172 18.36 19.92 -36.51
N MET A 173 19.64 19.81 -36.09
CA MET A 173 20.21 20.70 -35.08
C MET A 173 20.28 22.17 -35.49
N VAL A 174 20.27 22.45 -36.78
CA VAL A 174 20.10 23.84 -37.29
C VAL A 174 18.81 24.48 -36.73
N GLY A 175 17.77 23.70 -36.51
CA GLY A 175 16.51 24.17 -35.93
C GLY A 175 16.62 24.57 -34.46
N THR A 176 17.65 24.09 -33.75
CA THR A 176 17.94 24.52 -32.38
C THR A 176 18.19 26.02 -32.32
N HIS A 177 18.94 26.57 -33.28
CA HIS A 177 19.20 27.99 -33.37
C HIS A 177 17.90 28.79 -33.52
N SER A 178 16.96 28.31 -34.33
CA SER A 178 15.65 28.95 -34.51
C SER A 178 14.84 28.96 -33.23
N ASN A 179 14.84 27.82 -32.47
CA ASN A 179 14.13 27.70 -31.18
C ASN A 179 14.78 28.56 -30.10
N VAL A 180 16.11 28.64 -30.04
CA VAL A 180 16.84 29.53 -29.11
C VAL A 180 16.48 30.99 -29.38
N ILE A 181 16.54 31.45 -30.64
CA ILE A 181 16.12 32.80 -31.00
C ILE A 181 14.67 33.06 -30.60
N ASN A 182 13.77 32.14 -30.94
CA ASN A 182 12.35 32.27 -30.62
C ASN A 182 12.11 32.34 -29.11
N THR A 183 12.80 31.49 -28.34
CA THR A 183 12.70 31.47 -26.86
C THR A 183 13.11 32.81 -26.26
N ILE A 184 14.23 33.39 -26.73
CA ILE A 184 14.76 34.66 -26.22
C ILE A 184 13.89 35.84 -26.67
N LEU A 185 13.49 35.91 -27.95
CA LEU A 185 12.70 36.99 -28.47
C LEU A 185 11.27 37.03 -27.93
N THR A 186 10.68 35.89 -27.62
CA THR A 186 9.34 35.79 -27.03
C THR A 186 9.35 35.83 -25.49
N GLU A 187 10.53 35.75 -24.87
CA GLU A 187 10.74 35.69 -23.43
C GLU A 187 9.94 34.55 -22.76
N ARG A 188 9.64 33.49 -23.52
CA ARG A 188 8.94 32.30 -23.01
C ARG A 188 9.94 31.28 -22.53
N PHE A 189 10.58 31.58 -21.40
CA PHE A 189 11.59 30.71 -20.83
C PHE A 189 10.97 29.56 -20.02
N ILE A 190 11.60 28.39 -20.09
CA ILE A 190 11.35 27.29 -19.21
C ILE A 190 12.38 27.35 -18.07
N VAL A 191 11.89 27.43 -16.84
CA VAL A 191 12.73 27.57 -15.64
C VAL A 191 12.51 26.37 -14.74
N ARG A 192 13.57 25.64 -14.45
CA ARG A 192 13.51 24.56 -13.48
C ARG A 192 13.42 25.12 -12.05
N GLN A 193 12.59 24.51 -11.22
CA GLN A 193 12.49 24.93 -9.82
C GLN A 193 13.85 24.90 -9.11
N ARG A 194 14.09 25.88 -8.24
CA ARG A 194 15.29 25.95 -7.40
C ARG A 194 15.26 24.86 -6.31
N MET A 195 16.44 24.45 -5.86
CA MET A 195 16.59 23.41 -4.83
C MET A 195 15.78 23.69 -3.57
N ALA A 196 15.74 24.94 -3.10
CA ALA A 196 14.94 25.33 -1.93
C ALA A 196 13.44 25.08 -2.13
N LEU A 197 12.90 25.38 -3.32
CA LEU A 197 11.49 25.13 -3.64
C LEU A 197 11.20 23.63 -3.77
N ARG A 198 12.15 22.87 -4.28
CA ARG A 198 12.06 21.40 -4.35
C ARG A 198 11.99 20.80 -2.95
N VAL A 199 12.90 21.16 -2.07
CA VAL A 199 12.91 20.71 -0.67
C VAL A 199 11.62 21.10 0.04
N PHE A 200 11.14 22.34 -0.17
CA PHE A 200 9.88 22.81 0.40
C PHE A 200 8.70 21.88 0.02
N PHE A 201 8.53 21.55 -1.27
CA PHE A 201 7.44 20.66 -1.68
C PHE A 201 7.60 19.23 -1.20
N LEU A 202 8.83 18.70 -1.10
CA LEU A 202 9.08 17.38 -0.52
C LEU A 202 8.68 17.33 0.96
N VAL A 203 9.09 18.34 1.75
CA VAL A 203 8.74 18.45 3.17
C VAL A 203 7.24 18.64 3.33
N LEU A 204 6.62 19.52 2.54
CA LEU A 204 5.17 19.74 2.57
C LEU A 204 4.41 18.44 2.28
N THR A 205 4.83 17.68 1.26
CA THR A 205 4.23 16.38 0.92
C THR A 205 4.37 15.40 2.08
N ALA A 206 5.56 15.32 2.70
CA ALA A 206 5.79 14.44 3.84
C ALA A 206 4.90 14.82 5.04
N LEU A 207 4.73 16.11 5.32
CA LEU A 207 3.83 16.59 6.39
C LEU A 207 2.36 16.28 6.10
N VAL A 208 1.92 16.45 4.84
CA VAL A 208 0.57 16.06 4.43
C VAL A 208 0.33 14.57 4.64
N ILE A 209 1.26 13.71 4.23
CA ILE A 209 1.14 12.26 4.42
C ILE A 209 1.18 11.90 5.91
N ALA A 210 2.02 12.56 6.72
CA ALA A 210 2.01 12.38 8.18
C ALA A 210 0.66 12.78 8.79
N PHE A 211 0.05 13.89 8.37
CA PHE A 211 -1.30 14.27 8.81
C PHE A 211 -2.37 13.26 8.35
N VAL A 212 -2.29 12.81 7.11
CA VAL A 212 -3.19 11.80 6.52
C VAL A 212 -3.14 10.49 7.32
N SER A 213 -1.99 10.14 7.92
CA SER A 213 -1.85 8.94 8.76
C SER A 213 -2.72 8.95 10.02
N LEU A 214 -3.20 10.09 10.48
CA LEU A 214 -4.08 10.21 11.65
C LEU A 214 -5.56 9.94 11.34
N LEU A 215 -5.92 9.89 10.05
CA LEU A 215 -7.31 9.75 9.60
C LEU A 215 -7.69 8.27 9.40
N LYS A 216 -9.00 7.96 9.32
CA LYS A 216 -9.51 6.64 8.93
C LYS A 216 -9.05 6.29 7.50
N LEU A 217 -8.79 5.01 7.22
CA LEU A 217 -8.16 4.53 5.97
C LEU A 217 -8.80 5.12 4.70
N TRP A 218 -10.12 5.06 4.56
CA TRP A 218 -10.80 5.58 3.36
C TRP A 218 -10.66 7.10 3.19
N LYS A 219 -10.62 7.87 4.32
CA LYS A 219 -10.36 9.32 4.29
C LYS A 219 -8.91 9.63 3.94
N SER A 220 -7.99 8.80 4.42
CA SER A 220 -6.56 8.88 4.09
C SER A 220 -6.34 8.73 2.58
N LEU A 221 -6.92 7.70 1.98
CA LEU A 221 -6.83 7.44 0.54
C LEU A 221 -7.43 8.59 -0.28
N LEU A 222 -8.64 9.03 0.08
CA LEU A 222 -9.30 10.12 -0.62
C LEU A 222 -8.47 11.41 -0.58
N LEU A 223 -7.98 11.80 0.60
CA LEU A 223 -7.21 13.04 0.77
C LEU A 223 -5.86 12.97 0.04
N ALA A 224 -5.20 11.81 0.05
CA ALA A 224 -3.96 11.61 -0.70
C ALA A 224 -4.15 11.72 -2.22
N ILE A 225 -5.26 11.17 -2.75
CA ILE A 225 -5.62 11.30 -4.17
C ILE A 225 -5.90 12.77 -4.52
N VAL A 226 -6.67 13.47 -3.69
CA VAL A 226 -6.97 14.90 -3.88
C VAL A 226 -5.69 15.73 -3.84
N TYR A 227 -4.80 15.47 -2.88
CA TYR A 227 -3.51 16.14 -2.79
C TYR A 227 -2.64 15.88 -4.03
N ALA A 228 -2.48 14.63 -4.44
CA ALA A 228 -1.68 14.26 -5.62
C ALA A 228 -2.25 14.89 -6.90
N GLY A 229 -3.57 14.84 -7.09
CA GLY A 229 -4.25 15.48 -8.22
C GLY A 229 -4.10 17.00 -8.21
N GLY A 230 -4.24 17.63 -7.04
CA GLY A 230 -4.04 19.06 -6.85
C GLY A 230 -2.60 19.50 -7.14
N TYR A 231 -1.62 18.73 -6.65
CA TYR A 231 -0.20 19.00 -6.93
C TYR A 231 0.14 18.85 -8.41
N PHE A 232 -0.37 17.80 -9.06
CA PHE A 232 -0.22 17.61 -10.49
C PHE A 232 -0.86 18.73 -11.29
N GLY A 233 -2.09 19.13 -10.97
CA GLY A 233 -2.79 20.25 -11.60
C GLY A 233 -2.07 21.57 -11.40
N LEU A 234 -1.55 21.84 -10.20
CA LEU A 234 -0.74 23.02 -9.92
C LEU A 234 0.56 23.04 -10.73
N SER A 235 1.26 21.91 -10.77
CA SER A 235 2.50 21.76 -11.55
C SER A 235 2.26 22.03 -13.04
N PHE A 236 1.21 21.43 -13.59
CA PHE A 236 0.82 21.65 -14.99
C PHE A 236 0.43 23.11 -15.27
N TYR A 237 -0.36 23.71 -14.38
CA TYR A 237 -0.75 25.13 -14.52
C TYR A 237 0.45 26.06 -14.50
N LEU A 238 1.39 25.87 -13.56
CA LEU A 238 2.60 26.69 -13.44
C LEU A 238 3.53 26.51 -14.65
N PHE A 239 3.62 25.29 -15.16
CA PHE A 239 4.40 25.02 -16.37
C PHE A 239 3.81 25.73 -17.61
N VAL A 240 2.51 25.58 -17.86
CA VAL A 240 1.86 26.18 -19.03
C VAL A 240 1.82 27.71 -18.95
N LYS A 241 1.54 28.26 -17.77
CA LYS A 241 1.34 29.72 -17.63
C LYS A 241 2.64 30.48 -17.42
N PHE A 242 3.59 29.93 -16.69
CA PHE A 242 4.80 30.62 -16.27
C PHE A 242 6.10 29.94 -16.72
N GLY A 243 6.03 28.82 -17.42
CA GLY A 243 7.21 28.04 -17.80
C GLY A 243 7.95 27.43 -16.61
N LEU A 244 7.34 27.38 -15.43
CA LEU A 244 7.99 26.85 -14.23
C LEU A 244 7.83 25.32 -14.16
N TRP A 245 8.95 24.61 -14.32
CA TRP A 245 8.98 23.15 -14.23
C TRP A 245 9.20 22.70 -12.79
N LEU A 246 8.14 22.20 -12.15
CA LEU A 246 8.19 21.56 -10.83
C LEU A 246 8.57 20.07 -10.94
N ASP A 247 9.30 19.57 -9.94
CA ASP A 247 9.60 18.16 -9.80
C ASP A 247 8.35 17.41 -9.30
N MET A 248 7.81 16.52 -10.11
CA MET A 248 6.65 15.69 -9.76
C MET A 248 7.05 14.31 -9.21
N VAL A 249 8.26 13.83 -9.53
CA VAL A 249 8.71 12.47 -9.21
C VAL A 249 8.92 12.29 -7.72
N GLY A 250 9.59 13.22 -7.07
CA GLY A 250 9.86 13.15 -5.64
C GLY A 250 8.58 13.10 -4.79
N PRO A 251 7.66 14.10 -4.90
CA PRO A 251 6.38 14.09 -4.19
C PRO A 251 5.53 12.85 -4.49
N PHE A 252 5.49 12.39 -5.73
CA PHE A 252 4.77 11.17 -6.11
C PHE A 252 5.24 9.94 -5.31
N TRP A 253 6.55 9.72 -5.24
CA TRP A 253 7.08 8.58 -4.49
C TRP A 253 6.86 8.70 -2.98
N ILE A 254 6.90 9.91 -2.41
CA ILE A 254 6.55 10.13 -0.99
C ILE A 254 5.09 9.72 -0.73
N VAL A 255 4.16 10.08 -1.62
CA VAL A 255 2.75 9.68 -1.49
C VAL A 255 2.62 8.15 -1.57
N VAL A 256 3.20 7.51 -2.57
CA VAL A 256 3.10 6.07 -2.78
C VAL A 256 3.70 5.29 -1.61
N PHE A 257 4.96 5.56 -1.26
CA PHE A 257 5.62 4.84 -0.16
C PHE A 257 5.02 5.17 1.20
N GLY A 258 4.62 6.43 1.42
CA GLY A 258 3.97 6.84 2.66
C GLY A 258 2.63 6.14 2.88
N LEU A 259 1.77 6.09 1.86
CA LEU A 259 0.50 5.35 1.94
C LEU A 259 0.71 3.85 2.14
N THR A 260 1.66 3.26 1.41
CA THR A 260 1.98 1.84 1.56
C THR A 260 2.46 1.53 2.97
N ALA A 261 3.37 2.35 3.53
CA ALA A 261 3.86 2.18 4.89
C ALA A 261 2.74 2.32 5.93
N ILE A 262 1.88 3.35 5.81
CA ILE A 262 0.74 3.57 6.70
C ILE A 262 -0.22 2.39 6.65
N THR A 263 -0.58 1.91 5.46
CA THR A 263 -1.53 0.81 5.28
C THR A 263 -0.97 -0.49 5.85
N SER A 264 0.30 -0.79 5.58
CA SER A 264 0.99 -1.96 6.12
C SER A 264 1.07 -1.91 7.65
N PHE A 265 1.48 -0.76 8.22
CA PHE A 265 1.56 -0.60 9.68
C PHE A 265 0.21 -0.82 10.36
N ARG A 266 -0.88 -0.27 9.81
CA ARG A 266 -2.24 -0.48 10.34
C ARG A 266 -2.69 -1.91 10.24
N PHE A 267 -2.45 -2.56 9.11
CA PHE A 267 -2.78 -3.96 8.92
C PHE A 267 -2.10 -4.85 9.98
N PHE A 268 -0.80 -4.68 10.18
CA PHE A 268 -0.07 -5.45 11.18
C PHE A 268 -0.48 -5.14 12.62
N THR A 269 -0.84 -3.90 12.95
CA THR A 269 -1.31 -3.53 14.30
C THR A 269 -2.70 -4.07 14.59
N GLU A 270 -3.65 -3.94 13.67
CA GLU A 270 -5.01 -4.48 13.83
C GLU A 270 -5.03 -6.00 13.94
N GLU A 271 -4.22 -6.70 13.13
CA GLU A 271 -4.08 -8.15 13.21
C GLU A 271 -3.46 -8.60 14.54
N ARG A 272 -2.44 -7.91 15.03
CA ARG A 272 -1.84 -8.22 16.35
C ARG A 272 -2.81 -8.00 17.51
N GLU A 273 -3.61 -6.94 17.49
CA GLU A 273 -4.65 -6.72 18.50
C GLU A 273 -5.69 -7.85 18.50
N LYS A 274 -6.19 -8.25 17.34
CA LYS A 274 -7.13 -9.37 17.22
C LYS A 274 -6.54 -10.67 17.75
N LEU A 275 -5.30 -10.98 17.37
CA LEU A 275 -4.61 -12.19 17.84
C LEU A 275 -4.37 -12.16 19.34
N TRP A 276 -4.01 -11.01 19.90
CA TRP A 276 -3.80 -10.85 21.33
C TRP A 276 -5.11 -11.03 22.11
N ILE A 277 -6.20 -10.40 21.68
CA ILE A 277 -7.53 -10.57 22.27
C ILE A 277 -7.92 -12.05 22.23
N LYS A 278 -7.80 -12.71 21.07
CA LYS A 278 -8.10 -14.12 20.91
C LYS A 278 -7.28 -14.99 21.86
N SER A 279 -5.98 -14.73 21.98
CA SER A 279 -5.09 -15.46 22.90
C SER A 279 -5.43 -15.21 24.37
N ALA A 280 -5.77 -13.99 24.76
CA ALA A 280 -6.15 -13.68 26.14
C ALA A 280 -7.45 -14.38 26.55
N PHE A 281 -8.44 -14.42 25.68
CA PHE A 281 -9.71 -15.08 25.96
C PHE A 281 -9.69 -16.61 25.79
N SER A 282 -8.74 -17.18 25.06
CA SER A 282 -8.62 -18.63 24.86
C SER A 282 -8.34 -19.42 26.16
N HIS A 283 -7.89 -18.74 27.22
CA HIS A 283 -7.71 -19.34 28.54
C HIS A 283 -9.00 -19.40 29.34
N TYR A 284 -10.06 -18.69 28.97
CA TYR A 284 -11.31 -18.59 29.70
C TYR A 284 -12.51 -19.15 28.92
N LEU A 285 -12.44 -19.14 27.59
CA LEU A 285 -13.53 -19.58 26.73
C LEU A 285 -13.03 -20.59 25.71
N SER A 286 -13.90 -21.54 25.32
CA SER A 286 -13.57 -22.47 24.24
C SER A 286 -13.36 -21.70 22.93
N HIS A 287 -12.55 -22.29 22.04
CA HIS A 287 -12.22 -21.69 20.75
C HIS A 287 -13.47 -21.32 19.92
N ASP A 288 -14.52 -22.15 20.01
CA ASP A 288 -15.77 -21.95 19.27
C ASP A 288 -16.56 -20.76 19.83
N VAL A 289 -16.61 -20.58 21.15
CA VAL A 289 -17.25 -19.41 21.80
C VAL A 289 -16.53 -18.11 21.38
N ILE A 290 -15.20 -18.12 21.39
CA ILE A 290 -14.41 -16.94 20.97
C ILE A 290 -14.68 -16.61 19.50
N THR A 291 -14.73 -17.61 18.63
CA THR A 291 -14.97 -17.39 17.18
C THR A 291 -16.37 -16.81 16.97
N GLU A 292 -17.38 -17.38 17.61
CA GLU A 292 -18.77 -16.88 17.51
C GLU A 292 -18.92 -15.44 18.05
N LEU A 293 -18.22 -15.10 19.12
CA LEU A 293 -18.22 -13.74 19.69
C LEU A 293 -17.47 -12.73 18.83
N MET A 294 -16.40 -13.15 18.15
CA MET A 294 -15.66 -12.28 17.23
C MET A 294 -16.42 -12.02 15.93
N ASP A 295 -17.19 -13.01 15.46
CA ASP A 295 -18.00 -12.87 14.26
C ASP A 295 -19.24 -12.00 14.48
N ASP A 296 -19.87 -12.09 15.68
CA ASP A 296 -21.02 -11.28 16.05
C ASP A 296 -20.98 -10.80 17.52
N PRO A 297 -20.33 -9.64 17.79
CA PRO A 297 -20.28 -9.07 19.13
C PRO A 297 -21.65 -8.72 19.73
N SER A 298 -22.72 -8.65 18.92
CA SER A 298 -24.06 -8.37 19.41
C SER A 298 -24.66 -9.52 20.24
N ARG A 299 -24.09 -10.71 20.16
CA ARG A 299 -24.44 -11.89 20.95
C ARG A 299 -23.94 -11.82 22.40
N LEU A 300 -23.10 -10.88 22.75
CA LEU A 300 -22.71 -10.56 24.14
C LEU A 300 -23.85 -9.83 24.88
N LYS A 301 -25.09 -10.33 24.77
CA LYS A 301 -26.23 -9.81 25.53
C LYS A 301 -26.62 -10.83 26.58
N LEU A 302 -27.08 -10.33 27.74
CA LEU A 302 -27.74 -11.17 28.74
C LEU A 302 -28.93 -11.89 28.12
N GLY A 303 -28.99 -13.18 28.30
CA GLY A 303 -30.06 -14.05 27.81
C GLY A 303 -29.58 -15.45 27.53
N GLY A 304 -30.50 -16.34 27.29
CA GLY A 304 -30.20 -17.71 26.92
C GLY A 304 -31.31 -18.32 26.08
N GLU A 305 -30.95 -19.38 25.37
CA GLU A 305 -31.88 -20.18 24.58
C GLU A 305 -32.09 -21.57 25.21
N ARG A 306 -33.30 -22.10 25.05
CA ARG A 306 -33.59 -23.47 25.48
C ARG A 306 -33.09 -24.42 24.38
N LYS A 307 -32.16 -25.30 24.78
CA LYS A 307 -31.63 -26.36 23.92
C LYS A 307 -31.58 -27.69 24.66
N SER A 308 -31.72 -28.78 23.89
CA SER A 308 -31.39 -30.13 24.40
C SER A 308 -29.88 -30.31 24.29
N ILE A 309 -29.19 -30.38 25.41
CA ILE A 309 -27.73 -30.49 25.52
C ILE A 309 -27.34 -31.52 26.57
N THR A 310 -26.07 -31.90 26.60
CA THR A 310 -25.53 -32.82 27.59
C THR A 310 -24.56 -32.12 28.51
N VAL A 311 -24.79 -32.20 29.81
CA VAL A 311 -23.85 -31.74 30.83
C VAL A 311 -23.02 -32.93 31.37
N MET A 312 -21.78 -32.66 31.67
CA MET A 312 -20.83 -33.60 32.30
C MET A 312 -20.19 -32.93 33.50
N PHE A 313 -20.25 -33.59 34.59
CA PHE A 313 -19.58 -33.23 35.84
C PHE A 313 -18.57 -34.31 36.19
N SER A 314 -17.40 -33.91 36.65
CA SER A 314 -16.38 -34.81 37.15
C SER A 314 -15.78 -34.28 38.44
N ASP A 315 -15.52 -35.14 39.41
CA ASP A 315 -15.10 -34.76 40.75
C ASP A 315 -14.06 -35.75 41.30
N ILE A 316 -13.06 -35.24 42.05
CA ILE A 316 -11.97 -36.05 42.60
C ILE A 316 -12.47 -36.81 43.86
N ARG A 317 -12.41 -38.11 43.83
CA ARG A 317 -12.89 -38.95 44.93
C ARG A 317 -11.96 -38.91 46.14
N GLY A 318 -12.49 -38.43 47.27
CA GLY A 318 -11.75 -38.29 48.51
C GLY A 318 -10.87 -37.06 48.60
N PHE A 319 -11.13 -36.03 47.77
CA PHE A 319 -10.34 -34.78 47.73
C PHE A 319 -10.29 -34.07 49.09
N THR A 320 -11.40 -33.98 49.83
CA THR A 320 -11.44 -33.33 51.16
C THR A 320 -10.43 -33.96 52.11
N SER A 321 -10.47 -35.29 52.26
CA SER A 321 -9.52 -36.01 53.13
C SER A 321 -8.07 -35.89 52.61
N PHE A 322 -7.87 -35.82 51.31
CA PHE A 322 -6.55 -35.61 50.73
C PHE A 322 -6.01 -34.21 51.07
N SER A 323 -6.83 -33.16 50.88
CA SER A 323 -6.43 -31.76 51.11
C SER A 323 -6.16 -31.44 52.59
N GLU A 324 -6.85 -32.08 53.51
CA GLU A 324 -6.65 -31.92 54.97
C GLU A 324 -5.29 -32.44 55.47
N THR A 325 -4.69 -33.38 54.73
CA THR A 325 -3.47 -34.07 55.15
C THR A 325 -2.20 -33.62 54.44
N ARG A 326 -2.28 -32.64 53.55
CA ARG A 326 -1.19 -32.21 52.64
C ARG A 326 -0.91 -30.72 52.73
N GLN A 327 0.30 -30.33 52.27
CA GLN A 327 0.63 -28.93 52.12
C GLN A 327 -0.18 -28.30 50.97
N PRO A 328 -0.66 -27.05 51.11
CA PRO A 328 -1.46 -26.38 50.09
C PRO A 328 -0.84 -26.38 48.68
N GLU A 329 0.47 -26.23 48.59
CA GLU A 329 1.22 -26.21 47.33
C GLU A 329 1.17 -27.56 46.59
N GLU A 330 1.22 -28.68 47.36
CA GLU A 330 1.10 -30.04 46.80
C GLU A 330 -0.33 -30.28 46.29
N VAL A 331 -1.33 -29.81 47.05
CA VAL A 331 -2.75 -29.89 46.64
C VAL A 331 -3.01 -29.13 45.36
N VAL A 332 -2.51 -27.89 45.26
CA VAL A 332 -2.68 -27.04 44.07
C VAL A 332 -1.95 -27.65 42.88
N ALA A 333 -0.72 -28.15 43.04
CA ALA A 333 0.02 -28.79 41.96
C ALA A 333 -0.71 -30.01 41.38
N MET A 334 -1.18 -30.89 42.24
CA MET A 334 -1.97 -32.06 41.83
C MET A 334 -3.31 -31.69 41.22
N LEU A 335 -4.00 -30.70 41.78
CA LEU A 335 -5.28 -30.22 41.26
C LEU A 335 -5.10 -29.66 39.85
N ASN A 336 -4.10 -28.81 39.64
CA ASN A 336 -3.80 -28.25 38.32
C ASN A 336 -3.44 -29.32 37.27
N GLU A 337 -2.72 -30.38 37.65
CA GLU A 337 -2.39 -31.49 36.77
C GLU A 337 -3.65 -32.24 36.33
N VAL A 338 -4.54 -32.58 37.29
CA VAL A 338 -5.81 -33.29 37.04
C VAL A 338 -6.79 -32.44 36.25
N LEU A 339 -6.95 -31.15 36.59
CA LEU A 339 -7.84 -30.24 35.89
C LEU A 339 -7.36 -30.00 34.47
N SER A 340 -6.05 -29.79 34.27
CA SER A 340 -5.46 -29.57 32.93
C SER A 340 -5.67 -30.78 32.01
N LEU A 341 -5.50 -31.98 32.53
CA LEU A 341 -5.77 -33.21 31.78
C LEU A 341 -7.22 -33.25 31.30
N GLN A 342 -8.18 -33.03 32.21
CA GLN A 342 -9.61 -33.06 31.88
C GLN A 342 -9.99 -32.02 30.89
N VAL A 343 -9.56 -30.77 31.08
CA VAL A 343 -9.85 -29.65 30.16
C VAL A 343 -9.31 -29.91 28.76
N ASN A 344 -8.08 -30.43 28.65
CA ASN A 344 -7.49 -30.76 27.36
C ASN A 344 -8.33 -31.81 26.60
N VAL A 345 -8.85 -32.82 27.30
CA VAL A 345 -9.72 -33.84 26.69
C VAL A 345 -11.08 -33.23 26.32
N ILE A 346 -11.69 -32.43 27.18
CA ILE A 346 -12.96 -31.76 26.92
C ILE A 346 -12.84 -30.91 25.63
N PHE A 347 -11.78 -30.10 25.48
CA PHE A 347 -11.55 -29.27 24.30
C PHE A 347 -11.22 -30.11 23.05
N GLN A 348 -10.50 -31.21 23.17
CA GLN A 348 -10.22 -32.14 22.08
C GLN A 348 -11.51 -32.68 21.44
N TYR A 349 -12.56 -32.88 22.22
CA TYR A 349 -13.87 -33.32 21.75
C TYR A 349 -14.87 -32.18 21.55
N ASN A 350 -14.38 -30.93 21.44
CA ASN A 350 -15.20 -29.72 21.23
C ASN A 350 -16.28 -29.52 22.32
N GLY A 351 -16.01 -29.99 23.56
CA GLY A 351 -16.82 -29.67 24.70
C GLY A 351 -16.57 -28.24 25.20
N THR A 352 -17.56 -27.66 25.84
CA THR A 352 -17.46 -26.32 26.45
C THR A 352 -17.19 -26.50 27.95
N LEU A 353 -16.07 -25.97 28.45
CA LEU A 353 -15.82 -25.84 29.88
C LEU A 353 -16.70 -24.72 30.43
N ASP A 354 -17.53 -25.00 31.41
CA ASP A 354 -18.31 -23.98 32.11
C ASP A 354 -17.46 -23.35 33.23
N LYS A 355 -17.16 -24.13 34.27
CA LYS A 355 -16.41 -23.65 35.44
C LYS A 355 -15.80 -24.78 36.24
N PHE A 356 -14.93 -24.40 37.17
CA PHE A 356 -14.44 -25.25 38.25
C PHE A 356 -15.19 -24.88 39.52
N VAL A 357 -15.62 -25.88 40.28
CA VAL A 357 -16.24 -25.70 41.59
C VAL A 357 -15.41 -26.53 42.61
N GLY A 358 -14.34 -25.90 43.13
CA GLY A 358 -13.33 -26.63 43.88
C GLY A 358 -12.55 -27.60 43.00
N ASP A 359 -12.67 -28.89 43.26
CA ASP A 359 -12.09 -29.97 42.46
C ASP A 359 -13.06 -30.56 41.40
N GLU A 360 -14.30 -30.06 41.36
CA GLU A 360 -15.29 -30.46 40.37
C GLU A 360 -15.13 -29.67 39.07
N VAL A 361 -15.18 -30.36 37.95
CA VAL A 361 -15.21 -29.77 36.59
C VAL A 361 -16.61 -29.86 36.04
N MET A 362 -17.18 -28.73 35.66
CA MET A 362 -18.45 -28.66 34.94
C MET A 362 -18.21 -28.34 33.49
N SER A 363 -18.73 -29.16 32.59
CA SER A 363 -18.67 -28.96 31.13
C SER A 363 -19.97 -29.38 30.47
N PHE A 364 -20.18 -28.94 29.25
CA PHE A 364 -21.36 -29.29 28.46
C PHE A 364 -21.05 -29.45 26.96
N PHE A 365 -21.95 -30.14 26.26
CA PHE A 365 -21.82 -30.48 24.84
C PHE A 365 -23.13 -30.16 24.13
N GLY A 366 -23.05 -29.62 22.86
CA GLY A 366 -24.20 -29.23 22.06
C GLY A 366 -24.41 -27.71 21.97
N ALA A 367 -23.56 -26.90 22.63
CA ALA A 367 -23.51 -25.45 22.55
C ALA A 367 -22.08 -24.96 22.86
N PRO A 368 -21.66 -23.77 22.37
CA PRO A 368 -22.37 -22.91 21.38
C PRO A 368 -22.33 -23.50 19.98
N GLY A 369 -23.18 -22.95 19.13
CA GLY A 369 -23.30 -23.40 17.75
C GLY A 369 -24.04 -24.74 17.61
N ASN A 370 -24.13 -25.24 16.37
CA ASN A 370 -24.84 -26.48 16.06
C ASN A 370 -23.89 -27.68 15.91
N LYS A 371 -22.65 -27.55 16.35
CA LYS A 371 -21.72 -28.67 16.30
C LYS A 371 -22.20 -29.77 17.26
N HIS A 372 -22.38 -30.97 16.76
CA HIS A 372 -22.88 -32.13 17.49
C HIS A 372 -24.34 -32.05 17.97
N GLU A 373 -25.20 -31.26 17.34
CA GLU A 373 -26.60 -31.11 17.73
C GLU A 373 -27.35 -32.44 17.91
N LYS A 374 -26.97 -33.50 17.16
CA LYS A 374 -27.55 -34.84 17.26
C LYS A 374 -26.73 -35.82 18.09
N ASP A 375 -25.45 -35.55 18.32
CA ASP A 375 -24.50 -36.53 18.88
C ASP A 375 -23.86 -36.08 20.21
N HIS A 376 -24.32 -34.99 20.80
CA HIS A 376 -23.71 -34.41 22.01
C HIS A 376 -23.62 -35.39 23.19
N ALA A 377 -24.58 -36.30 23.34
CA ALA A 377 -24.57 -37.32 24.41
C ALA A 377 -23.46 -38.37 24.16
N ILE A 378 -23.32 -38.85 22.92
CA ILE A 378 -22.27 -39.81 22.53
C ILE A 378 -20.89 -39.19 22.69
N VAL A 379 -20.73 -37.91 22.25
CA VAL A 379 -19.47 -37.17 22.40
C VAL A 379 -19.12 -37.00 23.87
N ALA A 380 -20.06 -36.62 24.72
CA ALA A 380 -19.86 -36.51 26.18
C ALA A 380 -19.40 -37.83 26.82
N VAL A 381 -20.05 -38.93 26.45
CA VAL A 381 -19.66 -40.27 26.96
C VAL A 381 -18.27 -40.68 26.47
N ARG A 382 -17.94 -40.39 25.20
CA ARG A 382 -16.60 -40.67 24.65
C ARG A 382 -15.53 -39.82 25.33
N THR A 383 -15.82 -38.55 25.61
CA THR A 383 -14.95 -37.64 26.36
C THR A 383 -14.69 -38.19 27.78
N ALA A 384 -15.76 -38.63 28.47
CA ALA A 384 -15.64 -39.20 29.82
C ALA A 384 -14.78 -40.47 29.85
N LEU A 385 -14.93 -41.36 28.85
CA LEU A 385 -14.11 -42.56 28.72
C LEU A 385 -12.62 -42.23 28.48
N ASP A 386 -12.33 -41.26 27.60
CA ASP A 386 -10.96 -40.84 27.34
C ASP A 386 -10.34 -40.13 28.57
N ILE A 387 -11.12 -39.33 29.31
CA ILE A 387 -10.68 -38.75 30.58
C ILE A 387 -10.30 -39.86 31.55
N GLN A 388 -11.17 -40.88 31.78
CA GLN A 388 -10.88 -41.98 32.68
C GLN A 388 -9.64 -42.78 32.27
N ALA A 389 -9.46 -43.04 30.97
CA ALA A 389 -8.28 -43.73 30.46
C ALA A 389 -6.99 -42.96 30.76
N ARG A 390 -6.97 -41.64 30.46
CA ARG A 390 -5.80 -40.79 30.75
C ARG A 390 -5.56 -40.57 32.25
N MET A 391 -6.62 -40.53 33.04
CA MET A 391 -6.50 -40.50 34.50
C MET A 391 -5.86 -41.77 35.06
N GLU A 392 -6.16 -42.92 34.47
CA GLU A 392 -5.53 -44.20 34.86
C GLU A 392 -4.05 -44.24 34.45
N GLU A 393 -3.71 -43.73 33.25
CA GLU A 393 -2.31 -43.58 32.83
C GLU A 393 -1.54 -42.63 33.79
N LEU A 394 -2.14 -41.51 34.16
CA LEU A 394 -1.56 -40.57 35.13
C LEU A 394 -1.36 -41.25 36.48
N ARG A 395 -2.36 -41.99 36.94
CA ARG A 395 -2.32 -42.75 38.20
C ARG A 395 -1.14 -43.73 38.21
N GLN A 396 -0.92 -44.49 37.14
CA GLN A 396 0.18 -45.44 37.03
C GLN A 396 1.54 -44.75 37.09
N LYS A 397 1.72 -43.63 36.38
CA LYS A 397 2.95 -42.79 36.39
C LYS A 397 3.22 -42.24 37.79
N VAL A 398 2.21 -41.66 38.44
CA VAL A 398 2.30 -41.06 39.77
C VAL A 398 2.58 -42.10 40.84
N THR A 399 2.04 -43.32 40.72
CA THR A 399 2.31 -44.43 41.64
C THR A 399 3.76 -44.88 41.53
N GLN A 400 4.35 -44.93 40.31
CA GLN A 400 5.76 -45.25 40.12
C GLN A 400 6.68 -44.19 40.76
N ASP A 401 6.30 -42.92 40.74
CA ASP A 401 7.02 -41.81 41.36
C ASP A 401 6.77 -41.69 42.88
N LYS A 402 6.05 -42.58 43.48
CA LYS A 402 5.61 -42.56 44.89
C LYS A 402 4.78 -41.33 45.29
N ARG A 403 4.15 -40.69 44.34
CA ARG A 403 3.18 -39.62 44.57
C ARG A 403 1.78 -40.22 44.76
N LEU A 404 0.87 -39.46 45.35
CA LEU A 404 -0.49 -39.95 45.63
C LEU A 404 -1.34 -39.94 44.36
N ALA A 405 -1.92 -41.07 44.01
CA ALA A 405 -2.78 -41.27 42.87
C ALA A 405 -4.24 -41.00 43.23
N VAL A 406 -4.87 -40.05 42.51
CA VAL A 406 -6.29 -39.73 42.67
C VAL A 406 -7.13 -40.37 41.57
N GLN A 407 -8.40 -40.60 41.88
CA GLN A 407 -9.39 -41.11 40.93
C GLN A 407 -10.59 -40.17 40.89
N ILE A 408 -11.24 -40.05 39.73
CA ILE A 408 -12.41 -39.21 39.54
C ILE A 408 -13.66 -40.06 39.34
N GLY A 409 -14.82 -39.50 39.69
CA GLY A 409 -16.14 -40.00 39.30
C GLY A 409 -16.77 -39.01 38.32
N ILE A 410 -17.50 -39.53 37.33
CA ILE A 410 -18.11 -38.71 36.29
C ILE A 410 -19.61 -38.96 36.23
N GLY A 411 -20.41 -37.87 36.17
CA GLY A 411 -21.86 -37.90 35.98
C GLY A 411 -22.27 -37.16 34.70
N ILE A 412 -23.10 -37.77 33.87
CA ILE A 412 -23.55 -37.19 32.59
C ILE A 412 -25.08 -37.21 32.52
N ASN A 413 -25.66 -36.07 32.19
CA ASN A 413 -27.12 -35.96 31.99
C ASN A 413 -27.44 -35.19 30.72
N THR A 414 -28.43 -35.65 29.97
CA THR A 414 -28.92 -35.00 28.74
C THR A 414 -30.36 -34.53 28.95
N GLY A 415 -30.69 -33.37 28.46
CA GLY A 415 -32.06 -32.84 28.51
C GLY A 415 -32.13 -31.36 28.14
N ASP A 416 -33.35 -30.82 28.22
CA ASP A 416 -33.57 -29.40 27.96
C ASP A 416 -32.99 -28.54 29.06
N MET A 417 -32.16 -27.57 28.66
CA MET A 417 -31.51 -26.60 29.54
C MET A 417 -31.52 -25.23 28.87
N VAL A 418 -31.34 -24.19 29.65
CA VAL A 418 -31.14 -22.84 29.12
C VAL A 418 -29.64 -22.56 29.07
N VAL A 419 -29.10 -22.33 27.90
CA VAL A 419 -27.68 -22.02 27.67
C VAL A 419 -27.53 -20.61 27.14
N GLY A 420 -26.56 -19.85 27.65
CA GLY A 420 -26.29 -18.48 27.21
C GLY A 420 -25.53 -17.67 28.26
N ASN A 421 -25.49 -16.34 28.02
CA ASN A 421 -24.80 -15.42 28.91
C ASN A 421 -25.68 -15.06 30.10
N MET A 422 -25.31 -15.53 31.27
CA MET A 422 -26.04 -15.32 32.52
C MET A 422 -25.21 -14.47 33.49
N GLY A 423 -25.89 -13.62 34.27
CA GLY A 423 -25.23 -12.76 35.26
C GLY A 423 -25.70 -11.33 35.23
N SER A 424 -24.77 -10.38 35.28
CA SER A 424 -25.04 -8.96 35.22
C SER A 424 -24.35 -8.32 34.01
N ALA A 425 -24.73 -7.08 33.68
CA ALA A 425 -24.04 -6.32 32.61
C ALA A 425 -22.54 -6.11 32.87
N GLN A 426 -22.09 -6.22 34.11
CA GLN A 426 -20.67 -6.06 34.49
C GLN A 426 -19.90 -7.39 34.52
N ARG A 427 -20.59 -8.52 34.72
CA ARG A 427 -20.00 -9.87 34.77
C ARG A 427 -21.01 -10.88 34.24
N MET A 428 -20.67 -11.50 33.14
CA MET A 428 -21.46 -12.56 32.50
C MET A 428 -20.62 -13.79 32.35
N ASP A 429 -21.23 -14.94 32.66
CA ASP A 429 -20.67 -16.26 32.42
C ASP A 429 -21.50 -16.94 31.32
N TYR A 430 -20.85 -17.52 30.31
CA TYR A 430 -21.54 -18.36 29.33
C TYR A 430 -21.73 -19.75 29.97
N THR A 431 -22.95 -20.03 30.41
CA THR A 431 -23.24 -21.19 31.29
C THR A 431 -24.59 -21.82 30.94
N VAL A 432 -24.87 -22.91 31.58
CA VAL A 432 -26.14 -23.63 31.44
C VAL A 432 -26.88 -23.68 32.77
N ILE A 433 -28.21 -23.48 32.69
CA ILE A 433 -29.11 -23.52 33.88
C ILE A 433 -30.30 -24.44 33.59
N GLY A 434 -30.70 -25.19 34.60
CA GLY A 434 -31.88 -26.02 34.55
C GLY A 434 -31.83 -27.19 35.58
N ASP A 435 -32.96 -27.81 35.80
CA ASP A 435 -33.07 -29.00 36.70
C ASP A 435 -32.20 -30.16 36.20
N ASN A 436 -32.03 -30.27 34.87
CA ASN A 436 -31.16 -31.25 34.24
C ASN A 436 -29.67 -31.04 34.55
N VAL A 437 -29.24 -29.81 34.82
CA VAL A 437 -27.86 -29.50 35.25
C VAL A 437 -27.62 -30.07 36.64
N ASN A 438 -28.58 -29.81 37.56
CA ASN A 438 -28.50 -30.34 38.93
C ASN A 438 -28.52 -31.88 38.98
N LEU A 439 -29.24 -32.50 38.03
CA LEU A 439 -29.23 -33.95 37.92
C LEU A 439 -27.84 -34.47 37.53
N GLY A 440 -27.15 -33.83 36.57
CA GLY A 440 -25.77 -34.17 36.18
C GLY A 440 -24.80 -34.16 37.37
N ALA A 441 -24.83 -33.08 38.19
CA ALA A 441 -24.01 -32.98 39.41
C ALA A 441 -24.30 -34.10 40.40
N ARG A 442 -25.55 -34.50 40.56
CA ARG A 442 -25.94 -35.59 41.48
C ARG A 442 -25.53 -36.97 40.97
N LEU A 443 -25.56 -37.20 39.67
CA LEU A 443 -25.03 -38.41 39.05
C LEU A 443 -23.50 -38.47 39.25
N CYS A 444 -22.81 -37.36 39.18
CA CYS A 444 -21.41 -37.29 39.53
C CYS A 444 -21.18 -37.66 40.98
N ALA A 445 -21.93 -37.10 41.91
CA ALA A 445 -21.81 -37.44 43.34
C ALA A 445 -22.09 -38.93 43.63
N ALA A 446 -22.97 -39.58 42.85
CA ALA A 446 -23.27 -41.01 42.98
C ALA A 446 -22.22 -41.94 42.37
N ALA A 447 -21.38 -41.42 41.47
CA ALA A 447 -20.36 -42.19 40.79
C ALA A 447 -19.21 -42.59 41.76
N GLY A 448 -18.81 -43.82 41.74
CA GLY A 448 -17.63 -44.30 42.47
C GLY A 448 -16.31 -43.91 41.85
N LYS A 449 -15.21 -44.40 42.38
CA LYS A 449 -13.87 -44.21 41.88
C LYS A 449 -13.72 -44.84 40.48
N GLY A 450 -13.39 -44.05 39.45
CA GLY A 450 -13.25 -44.54 38.10
C GLY A 450 -14.56 -44.81 37.37
N GLU A 451 -15.73 -44.49 37.98
CA GLU A 451 -17.03 -44.76 37.37
C GLU A 451 -17.56 -43.57 36.57
N ILE A 452 -18.32 -43.89 35.52
CA ILE A 452 -19.08 -42.97 34.72
C ILE A 452 -20.56 -43.34 34.84
N ILE A 453 -21.37 -42.47 35.42
CA ILE A 453 -22.81 -42.67 35.62
C ILE A 453 -23.59 -41.76 34.68
N ILE A 454 -24.56 -42.33 33.96
CA ILE A 454 -25.42 -41.56 33.03
C ILE A 454 -26.87 -41.70 33.39
N SER A 455 -27.69 -40.71 33.08
CA SER A 455 -29.14 -40.75 33.25
C SER A 455 -29.80 -41.61 32.17
N GLU A 456 -31.10 -41.95 32.39
CA GLU A 456 -31.93 -42.64 31.40
C GLU A 456 -32.01 -41.87 30.06
N SER A 457 -32.19 -40.54 30.11
CA SER A 457 -32.21 -39.70 28.88
C SER A 457 -30.89 -39.72 28.10
N THR A 458 -29.77 -39.76 28.79
CA THR A 458 -28.45 -39.95 28.15
C THR A 458 -28.32 -41.37 27.57
N TYR A 459 -28.78 -42.38 28.35
CA TYR A 459 -28.76 -43.78 27.89
C TYR A 459 -29.56 -43.95 26.59
N GLU A 460 -30.76 -43.40 26.50
CA GLU A 460 -31.58 -43.47 25.28
C GLU A 460 -30.88 -42.95 24.04
N MET A 461 -30.09 -41.88 24.18
CA MET A 461 -29.32 -41.30 23.09
C MET A 461 -28.08 -42.12 22.69
N VAL A 462 -27.51 -42.91 23.63
CA VAL A 462 -26.31 -43.72 23.39
C VAL A 462 -26.59 -45.21 23.24
N ALA A 463 -27.85 -45.67 23.44
CA ALA A 463 -28.25 -47.07 23.54
C ALA A 463 -27.78 -47.96 22.36
N GLY A 464 -27.62 -47.43 21.17
CA GLY A 464 -27.13 -48.19 20.00
C GLY A 464 -25.62 -48.47 20.04
N GLN A 465 -24.84 -47.62 20.71
CA GLN A 465 -23.38 -47.61 20.67
C GLN A 465 -22.74 -47.85 22.08
N GLY A 466 -23.52 -47.67 23.17
CA GLY A 466 -23.01 -47.80 24.52
C GLY A 466 -23.06 -49.25 25.04
N ASN A 467 -21.96 -49.68 25.67
CA ASN A 467 -21.98 -50.84 26.56
C ASN A 467 -22.18 -50.31 27.99
N VAL A 468 -23.38 -50.54 28.56
CA VAL A 468 -23.80 -49.98 29.85
C VAL A 468 -24.43 -51.04 30.75
N GLU A 469 -24.28 -50.87 32.04
CA GLU A 469 -24.92 -51.68 33.06
C GLU A 469 -25.98 -50.88 33.78
N LYS A 470 -27.19 -51.38 33.84
CA LYS A 470 -28.26 -50.74 34.61
C LYS A 470 -28.00 -50.88 36.10
N LEU A 471 -28.00 -49.81 36.86
CA LEU A 471 -27.84 -49.77 38.29
C LEU A 471 -29.19 -49.63 39.01
N GLU A 472 -29.18 -49.79 40.29
CA GLU A 472 -30.35 -49.50 41.11
C GLU A 472 -30.72 -48.04 41.04
N PRO A 473 -32.03 -47.71 40.89
CA PRO A 473 -32.45 -46.30 40.81
C PRO A 473 -32.12 -45.53 42.07
N ILE A 474 -31.65 -44.31 41.93
CA ILE A 474 -31.29 -43.45 43.07
C ILE A 474 -32.36 -42.40 43.36
N MET A 475 -32.61 -42.19 44.67
CA MET A 475 -33.41 -41.03 45.09
C MET A 475 -32.58 -39.75 45.04
N VAL A 476 -33.02 -38.79 44.26
CA VAL A 476 -32.31 -37.53 44.07
C VAL A 476 -33.10 -36.41 44.74
N LYS A 477 -32.46 -35.59 45.57
CA LYS A 477 -33.10 -34.46 46.27
C LYS A 477 -33.87 -33.57 45.24
N GLY A 478 -35.19 -33.38 45.45
CA GLY A 478 -36.07 -32.58 44.58
C GLY A 478 -36.73 -33.37 43.44
N LYS A 479 -36.50 -34.68 43.30
CA LYS A 479 -37.30 -35.56 42.44
C LYS A 479 -38.26 -36.41 43.29
N ALA A 480 -39.52 -36.44 42.85
CA ALA A 480 -40.56 -37.21 43.54
C ALA A 480 -40.49 -38.73 43.32
N ARG A 481 -39.74 -39.16 42.34
CA ARG A 481 -39.52 -40.57 41.93
C ARG A 481 -38.04 -40.87 41.79
N PRO A 482 -37.63 -42.14 42.08
CA PRO A 482 -36.28 -42.57 41.81
C PRO A 482 -35.91 -42.38 40.34
N VAL A 483 -34.64 -42.00 40.08
CA VAL A 483 -34.11 -41.82 38.74
C VAL A 483 -33.34 -43.06 38.33
N SER A 484 -33.68 -43.65 37.19
CA SER A 484 -32.93 -44.73 36.58
C SER A 484 -31.54 -44.25 36.17
N ILE A 485 -30.51 -45.00 36.55
CA ILE A 485 -29.12 -44.67 36.25
C ILE A 485 -28.39 -45.88 35.67
N TYR A 486 -27.37 -45.56 34.86
CA TYR A 486 -26.60 -46.58 34.14
C TYR A 486 -25.11 -46.28 34.30
N ARG A 487 -24.32 -47.35 34.54
CA ARG A 487 -22.85 -47.28 34.52
C ARG A 487 -22.36 -47.53 33.09
N VAL A 488 -21.51 -46.65 32.61
CA VAL A 488 -20.86 -46.83 31.29
C VAL A 488 -19.65 -47.75 31.46
N LEU A 489 -19.62 -48.84 30.69
CA LEU A 489 -18.50 -49.79 30.61
C LEU A 489 -17.61 -49.56 29.39
N GLY A 490 -18.12 -48.88 28.36
CA GLY A 490 -17.42 -48.57 27.14
C GLY A 490 -18.35 -48.22 25.99
N LEU A 491 -17.78 -47.86 24.85
CA LEU A 491 -18.50 -47.72 23.57
C LEU A 491 -18.13 -48.90 22.67
N LYS A 492 -19.10 -49.43 21.91
CA LYS A 492 -18.83 -50.40 20.86
C LYS A 492 -17.96 -49.75 19.80
N GLN A 493 -16.91 -50.42 19.37
CA GLN A 493 -16.15 -49.99 18.18
C GLN A 493 -17.08 -50.13 16.97
N VAL A 494 -17.31 -49.03 16.25
CA VAL A 494 -18.02 -49.01 14.96
C VAL A 494 -17.07 -49.46 13.88
#